data_73a92bee7cc7b0e05126c1b3ce948821
#
_entry.id   73a92bee7cc7b0e05126c1b3ce948821
#
_cell.length_a   1.000
_cell.length_b   1.000
_cell.length_c   1.000
_cell.angle_alpha   90.00
_cell.angle_beta   90.00
_cell.angle_gamma   90.00
#
_symmetry.space_group_name_H-M   'P 1'
#
loop_
_entity.id
_entity.type
_entity.pdbx_description
1 polymer ?
#
loop_
_entity_poly.entity_id
_entity_poly.type
_entity_poly.pdbx_seq_one_letter_code
_entity_poly.pdbx_strand_id
1 'polypeptide(L)'
;MEIGFKDAYNGIKQPINIKRQIINGQSTNYEIEKIYVDIPRGVDDDEIIKIKENGHCHNGVYGDIKIKIKIISNEYFERKGLDLIYRKNITFKESICGFEYKLTHLNNNVMKLKSSPGNVIQNYDEKIIEHKGFMRDNKIGHLIIIFKVEPQYLNEKQLKILNEVL
;
A
#
# COMPACT_ATOMS: atom_id res chain seq x y z
N MET A 1 -13.76 -5.29 8.55
CA MET A 1 -12.97 -4.18 9.15
C MET A 1 -12.22 -3.50 8.03
N GLU A 2 -12.38 -2.20 7.89
CA GLU A 2 -11.63 -1.41 6.91
C GLU A 2 -10.33 -0.90 7.52
N ILE A 3 -9.23 -0.98 6.75
CA ILE A 3 -7.91 -0.47 7.13
C ILE A 3 -7.29 0.31 5.98
N GLY A 4 -6.44 1.28 6.31
CA GLY A 4 -5.70 2.03 5.31
C GLY A 4 -4.62 1.18 4.61
N PHE A 5 -4.30 1.52 3.37
CA PHE A 5 -3.24 0.86 2.59
C PHE A 5 -1.88 0.88 3.30
N LYS A 6 -1.59 2.01 3.98
CA LYS A 6 -0.39 2.17 4.79
C LYS A 6 -0.36 1.25 6.01
N ASP A 7 -1.52 1.02 6.63
CA ASP A 7 -1.65 0.13 7.78
C ASP A 7 -1.49 -1.34 7.35
N ALA A 8 -2.03 -1.70 6.18
CA ALA A 8 -1.79 -3.01 5.59
C ALA A 8 -0.30 -3.25 5.28
N TYR A 9 0.44 -2.20 4.85
CA TYR A 9 1.88 -2.28 4.62
C TYR A 9 2.69 -2.46 5.91
N ASN A 10 2.39 -1.66 6.94
CA ASN A 10 3.19 -1.60 8.18
C ASN A 10 2.76 -2.62 9.24
N GLY A 11 1.53 -3.13 9.14
CA GLY A 11 0.83 -3.80 10.23
C GLY A 11 0.32 -2.80 11.27
N ILE A 12 -0.74 -3.13 11.96
CA ILE A 12 -1.34 -2.27 12.98
C ILE A 12 -2.04 -3.10 14.04
N LYS A 13 -2.03 -2.61 15.27
CA LYS A 13 -2.87 -3.11 16.37
C LYS A 13 -4.03 -2.16 16.61
N GLN A 14 -5.24 -2.62 16.32
CA GLN A 14 -6.43 -1.77 16.35
C GLN A 14 -7.45 -2.25 17.38
N PRO A 15 -7.98 -1.37 18.27
CA PRO A 15 -9.04 -1.72 19.18
C PRO A 15 -10.39 -1.78 18.44
N ILE A 16 -11.21 -2.77 18.80
CA ILE A 16 -12.60 -2.88 18.39
C ILE A 16 -13.49 -3.16 19.61
N ASN A 17 -14.71 -2.67 19.57
CA ASN A 17 -15.73 -3.05 20.53
C ASN A 17 -16.56 -4.19 19.94
N ILE A 18 -16.62 -5.28 20.68
CA ILE A 18 -17.47 -6.43 20.33
C ILE A 18 -18.68 -6.48 21.27
N LYS A 19 -19.82 -6.85 20.73
CA LYS A 19 -21.02 -7.19 21.50
C LYS A 19 -21.20 -8.70 21.40
N ARG A 20 -21.05 -9.39 22.53
CA ARG A 20 -21.23 -10.84 22.59
C ARG A 20 -22.43 -11.23 23.44
N GLN A 21 -23.01 -12.35 23.11
CA GLN A 21 -24.12 -12.97 23.83
C GLN A 21 -23.57 -14.03 24.76
N ILE A 22 -23.99 -14.00 26.02
CA ILE A 22 -23.63 -14.97 27.06
C ILE A 22 -24.89 -15.75 27.40
N ILE A 23 -24.92 -17.03 27.07
CA ILE A 23 -26.04 -17.94 27.31
C ILE A 23 -25.65 -18.93 28.39
N ASN A 24 -26.37 -18.92 29.52
CA ASN A 24 -26.21 -19.88 30.62
C ASN A 24 -27.55 -20.51 30.91
N GLY A 25 -27.75 -21.76 30.48
CA GLY A 25 -29.05 -22.43 30.59
C GLY A 25 -30.15 -21.66 29.85
N GLN A 26 -31.13 -21.15 30.56
CA GLN A 26 -32.23 -20.35 30.01
C GLN A 26 -31.98 -18.83 30.07
N SER A 27 -30.89 -18.39 30.69
CA SER A 27 -30.56 -16.97 30.82
C SER A 27 -29.69 -16.51 29.66
N THR A 28 -30.02 -15.36 29.09
CA THR A 28 -29.26 -14.71 28.00
C THR A 28 -28.89 -13.29 28.42
N ASN A 29 -27.63 -13.00 28.46
CA ASN A 29 -27.08 -11.68 28.74
C ASN A 29 -26.23 -11.18 27.57
N TYR A 30 -26.01 -9.88 27.50
CA TYR A 30 -25.14 -9.26 26.51
C TYR A 30 -23.99 -8.55 27.22
N GLU A 31 -22.81 -8.69 26.67
CA GLU A 31 -21.61 -8.03 27.13
C GLU A 31 -20.96 -7.24 25.99
N ILE A 32 -20.46 -6.05 26.31
CA ILE A 32 -19.67 -5.25 25.37
C ILE A 32 -18.24 -5.21 25.88
N GLU A 33 -17.31 -5.69 25.08
CA GLU A 33 -15.89 -5.73 25.45
C GLU A 33 -15.05 -5.06 24.36
N LYS A 34 -14.02 -4.35 24.80
CA LYS A 34 -12.99 -3.79 23.92
C LYS A 34 -11.85 -4.77 23.80
N ILE A 35 -11.66 -5.29 22.60
CA ILE A 35 -10.53 -6.17 22.27
C ILE A 35 -9.58 -5.50 21.30
N TYR A 36 -8.34 -5.98 21.24
CA TYR A 36 -7.33 -5.51 20.32
C TYR A 36 -7.07 -6.56 19.25
N VAL A 37 -7.10 -6.12 17.99
CA VAL A 37 -6.83 -6.96 16.82
C VAL A 37 -5.45 -6.64 16.30
N ASP A 38 -4.57 -7.64 16.29
CA ASP A 38 -3.26 -7.53 15.66
C ASP A 38 -3.40 -7.86 14.17
N ILE A 39 -3.23 -6.85 13.33
CA ILE A 39 -3.25 -6.97 11.88
C ILE A 39 -1.80 -7.07 11.41
N PRO A 40 -1.39 -8.22 10.82
CA PRO A 40 0.00 -8.41 10.42
C PRO A 40 0.37 -7.53 9.23
N ARG A 41 1.68 -7.22 9.12
CA ARG A 41 2.20 -6.55 7.92
C ARG A 41 1.95 -7.41 6.69
N GLY A 42 1.56 -6.72 5.60
CA GLY A 42 1.32 -7.38 4.33
C GLY A 42 0.04 -8.20 4.30
N VAL A 43 -0.91 -7.94 5.22
CA VAL A 43 -2.24 -8.54 5.18
C VAL A 43 -2.87 -8.33 3.80
N ASP A 44 -3.60 -9.34 3.31
CA ASP A 44 -4.27 -9.26 2.00
C ASP A 44 -5.68 -8.69 2.12
N ASP A 45 -6.18 -8.11 1.02
CA ASP A 45 -7.59 -7.74 0.95
C ASP A 45 -8.46 -8.99 1.06
N ASP A 46 -9.59 -8.88 1.75
CA ASP A 46 -10.50 -9.98 2.05
C ASP A 46 -9.93 -11.10 2.97
N GLU A 47 -8.72 -10.93 3.50
CA GLU A 47 -8.14 -11.87 4.46
C GLU A 47 -8.95 -11.93 5.76
N ILE A 48 -9.07 -13.13 6.33
CA ILE A 48 -9.82 -13.36 7.57
C ILE A 48 -8.84 -13.56 8.74
N ILE A 49 -8.89 -12.64 9.71
CA ILE A 49 -8.20 -12.77 10.98
C ILE A 49 -9.12 -13.43 11.99
N LYS A 50 -8.64 -14.50 12.62
CA LYS A 50 -9.40 -15.27 13.62
C LYS A 50 -8.90 -14.93 15.03
N ILE A 51 -9.83 -14.50 15.89
CA ILE A 51 -9.56 -14.29 17.32
C ILE A 51 -10.26 -15.39 18.09
N LYS A 52 -9.49 -16.26 18.72
CA LYS A 52 -9.99 -17.41 19.44
C LYS A 52 -10.66 -16.98 20.75
N GLU A 53 -11.72 -17.70 21.14
CA GLU A 53 -12.39 -17.62 22.43
C GLU A 53 -12.89 -16.21 22.82
N ASN A 54 -13.20 -15.36 21.83
CA ASN A 54 -13.68 -13.99 22.05
C ASN A 54 -15.11 -13.76 21.50
N GLY A 55 -15.75 -14.78 20.92
CA GLY A 55 -17.10 -14.70 20.38
C GLY A 55 -18.20 -14.91 21.43
N HIS A 56 -19.37 -15.32 20.98
CA HIS A 56 -20.49 -15.67 21.85
C HIS A 56 -20.12 -16.81 22.80
N CYS A 57 -20.67 -16.75 24.01
CA CYS A 57 -20.46 -17.79 25.04
C CYS A 57 -21.74 -18.61 25.21
N HIS A 58 -21.60 -19.94 25.22
CA HIS A 58 -22.65 -20.86 25.54
C HIS A 58 -22.21 -21.83 26.66
N ASN A 59 -22.84 -21.73 27.82
CA ASN A 59 -22.51 -22.54 29.00
C ASN A 59 -20.98 -22.54 29.35
N GLY A 60 -20.36 -21.36 29.33
CA GLY A 60 -18.93 -21.19 29.65
C GLY A 60 -17.96 -21.49 28.50
N VAL A 61 -18.45 -21.91 27.33
CA VAL A 61 -17.60 -22.14 26.15
C VAL A 61 -17.73 -20.95 25.19
N TYR A 62 -16.61 -20.31 24.90
CA TYR A 62 -16.55 -19.17 23.99
C TYR A 62 -16.25 -19.62 22.55
N GLY A 63 -16.99 -19.08 21.60
CA GLY A 63 -16.66 -19.21 20.18
C GLY A 63 -15.57 -18.25 19.73
N ASP A 64 -15.23 -18.32 18.46
CA ASP A 64 -14.21 -17.45 17.86
C ASP A 64 -14.86 -16.27 17.10
N ILE A 65 -14.10 -15.18 17.00
CA ILE A 65 -14.45 -14.06 16.11
C ILE A 65 -13.65 -14.20 14.81
N LYS A 66 -14.34 -14.00 13.69
CA LYS A 66 -13.72 -13.89 12.37
C LYS A 66 -13.86 -12.47 11.87
N ILE A 67 -12.74 -11.82 11.57
CA ILE A 67 -12.70 -10.44 11.08
C ILE A 67 -12.19 -10.47 9.65
N LYS A 68 -13.04 -10.12 8.71
CA LYS A 68 -12.67 -9.93 7.32
C LYS A 68 -12.06 -8.55 7.14
N ILE A 69 -10.85 -8.48 6.61
CA ILE A 69 -10.13 -7.24 6.34
C ILE A 69 -10.53 -6.69 4.98
N LYS A 70 -10.75 -5.38 4.92
CA LYS A 70 -10.95 -4.64 3.67
C LYS A 70 -9.92 -3.51 3.60
N ILE A 71 -9.09 -3.54 2.55
CA ILE A 71 -8.04 -2.53 2.37
C ILE A 71 -8.58 -1.37 1.54
N ILE A 72 -8.50 -0.15 2.08
CA ILE A 72 -8.84 1.07 1.36
C ILE A 72 -7.70 1.38 0.39
N SER A 73 -8.03 1.58 -0.89
CA SER A 73 -7.05 1.91 -1.94
C SER A 73 -6.25 3.17 -1.60
N ASN A 74 -5.03 3.25 -2.12
CA ASN A 74 -4.17 4.43 -2.02
C ASN A 74 -4.16 5.17 -3.36
N GLU A 75 -4.08 6.50 -3.32
CA GLU A 75 -4.06 7.35 -4.52
C GLU A 75 -2.75 7.21 -5.32
N TYR A 76 -1.63 7.01 -4.63
CA TYR A 76 -0.28 7.05 -5.21
C TYR A 76 0.32 5.69 -5.44
N PHE A 77 -0.07 4.71 -4.61
CA PHE A 77 0.51 3.38 -4.61
C PHE A 77 -0.52 2.31 -4.93
N GLU A 78 -0.10 1.34 -5.70
CA GLU A 78 -0.87 0.16 -6.07
C GLU A 78 -0.12 -1.09 -5.62
N ARG A 79 -0.83 -2.14 -5.21
CA ARG A 79 -0.23 -3.41 -4.80
C ARG A 79 -0.42 -4.46 -5.88
N LYS A 80 0.68 -5.17 -6.22
CA LYS A 80 0.65 -6.33 -7.12
C LYS A 80 1.40 -7.48 -6.46
N GLY A 81 0.66 -8.38 -5.83
CA GLY A 81 1.27 -9.40 -4.98
C GLY A 81 2.03 -8.78 -3.80
N LEU A 82 3.33 -8.97 -3.71
CA LEU A 82 4.19 -8.31 -2.73
C LEU A 82 4.80 -7.01 -3.25
N ASP A 83 4.74 -6.76 -4.55
CA ASP A 83 5.32 -5.56 -5.12
C ASP A 83 4.42 -4.34 -4.90
N LEU A 84 5.07 -3.20 -4.72
CA LEU A 84 4.47 -1.89 -4.59
C LEU A 84 4.73 -1.11 -5.87
N ILE A 85 3.68 -0.67 -6.55
CA ILE A 85 3.78 0.09 -7.80
C ILE A 85 3.54 1.57 -7.49
N TYR A 86 4.42 2.43 -7.99
CA TYR A 86 4.27 3.87 -7.96
C TYR A 86 4.39 4.44 -9.38
N ARG A 87 3.35 5.17 -9.84
CA ARG A 87 3.36 5.80 -11.16
C ARG A 87 3.82 7.24 -11.03
N LYS A 88 4.92 7.58 -11.69
CA LYS A 88 5.50 8.94 -11.68
C LYS A 88 5.33 9.59 -13.04
N ASN A 89 4.53 10.66 -13.09
CA ASN A 89 4.50 11.54 -14.26
C ASN A 89 5.76 12.40 -14.27
N ILE A 90 6.42 12.47 -15.41
CA ILE A 90 7.56 13.34 -15.69
C ILE A 90 7.31 14.09 -17.01
N THR A 91 7.83 15.29 -17.10
CA THR A 91 7.77 16.07 -18.34
C THR A 91 8.74 15.53 -19.38
N PHE A 92 8.50 15.84 -20.65
CA PHE A 92 9.43 15.53 -21.74
C PHE A 92 10.84 16.08 -21.48
N LYS A 93 10.93 17.31 -20.93
CA LYS A 93 12.22 17.89 -20.52
C LYS A 93 12.93 17.05 -19.46
N GLU A 94 12.22 16.63 -18.41
CA GLU A 94 12.77 15.80 -17.34
C GLU A 94 13.23 14.44 -17.85
N SER A 95 12.54 13.87 -18.83
CA SER A 95 12.89 12.57 -19.40
C SER A 95 14.27 12.60 -20.12
N ILE A 96 14.67 13.76 -20.66
CA ILE A 96 15.95 13.94 -21.40
C ILE A 96 17.02 14.57 -20.51
N CYS A 97 16.67 15.66 -19.80
CA CYS A 97 17.61 16.46 -19.02
C CYS A 97 17.86 15.92 -17.60
N GLY A 98 17.11 14.88 -17.21
CA GLY A 98 17.15 14.36 -15.86
C GLY A 98 16.32 15.17 -14.87
N PHE A 99 16.13 14.63 -13.69
CA PHE A 99 15.37 15.24 -12.60
C PHE A 99 15.81 14.71 -11.24
N GLU A 100 15.41 15.40 -10.19
CA GLU A 100 15.50 14.96 -8.80
C GLU A 100 14.12 15.08 -8.16
N TYR A 101 13.65 14.02 -7.51
CA TYR A 101 12.35 13.94 -6.87
C TYR A 101 12.44 13.22 -5.53
N LYS A 102 11.69 13.71 -4.53
CA LYS A 102 11.58 13.08 -3.22
C LYS A 102 10.28 12.30 -3.14
N LEU A 103 10.37 10.99 -2.98
CA LEU A 103 9.23 10.09 -2.78
C LEU A 103 9.12 9.72 -1.30
N THR A 104 7.98 10.03 -0.68
CA THR A 104 7.66 9.54 0.65
C THR A 104 7.03 8.16 0.54
N HIS A 105 7.72 7.16 1.07
CA HIS A 105 7.29 5.78 1.07
C HIS A 105 6.24 5.50 2.16
N LEU A 106 5.53 4.36 2.10
CA LEU A 106 4.49 3.95 3.06
C LEU A 106 4.98 3.83 4.52
N ASN A 107 6.27 3.60 4.72
CA ASN A 107 6.91 3.59 6.04
C ASN A 107 7.40 4.98 6.51
N ASN A 108 6.99 6.05 5.85
CA ASN A 108 7.41 7.44 6.06
C ASN A 108 8.87 7.76 5.70
N ASN A 109 9.65 6.82 5.21
CA ASN A 109 10.99 7.10 4.73
C ASN A 109 10.93 7.91 3.43
N VAL A 110 11.79 8.94 3.34
CA VAL A 110 11.92 9.75 2.13
C VAL A 110 13.05 9.22 1.28
N MET A 111 12.74 8.84 0.05
CA MET A 111 13.70 8.37 -0.94
C MET A 111 13.94 9.44 -2.00
N LYS A 112 15.21 9.67 -2.39
CA LYS A 112 15.56 10.51 -3.51
C LYS A 112 15.62 9.69 -4.79
N LEU A 113 14.77 10.03 -5.75
CA LEU A 113 14.81 9.53 -7.11
C LEU A 113 15.58 10.54 -7.97
N LYS A 114 16.64 10.09 -8.62
CA LYS A 114 17.46 10.94 -9.49
C LYS A 114 17.65 10.25 -10.83
N SER A 115 17.48 11.01 -11.90
CA SER A 115 17.96 10.69 -13.24
C SER A 115 19.00 11.72 -13.66
N SER A 116 20.11 11.26 -14.23
CA SER A 116 21.17 12.14 -14.73
C SER A 116 20.86 12.62 -16.15
N PRO A 117 21.31 13.82 -16.54
CA PRO A 117 21.23 14.27 -17.93
C PRO A 117 21.85 13.26 -18.91
N GLY A 118 21.22 13.09 -20.05
CA GLY A 118 21.64 12.13 -21.08
C GLY A 118 21.17 10.68 -20.85
N ASN A 119 20.59 10.39 -19.70
CA ASN A 119 19.95 9.11 -19.43
C ASN A 119 18.46 9.22 -19.75
N VAL A 120 18.10 9.05 -21.03
CA VAL A 120 16.74 9.25 -21.53
C VAL A 120 15.80 8.20 -20.94
N ILE A 121 14.75 8.67 -20.30
CA ILE A 121 13.67 7.83 -19.78
C ILE A 121 12.54 7.78 -20.80
N GLN A 122 12.18 6.59 -21.24
CA GLN A 122 11.07 6.37 -22.15
C GLN A 122 9.73 6.27 -21.39
N ASN A 123 8.65 6.42 -22.13
CA ASN A 123 7.32 6.24 -21.56
C ASN A 123 7.13 4.77 -21.13
N TYR A 124 6.67 4.57 -19.90
CA TYR A 124 6.52 3.28 -19.22
C TYR A 124 7.82 2.55 -18.84
N ASP A 125 8.96 3.23 -18.91
CA ASP A 125 10.18 2.68 -18.30
C ASP A 125 9.97 2.42 -16.81
N GLU A 126 10.56 1.32 -16.35
CA GLU A 126 10.44 0.87 -14.97
C GLU A 126 11.77 0.99 -14.22
N LYS A 127 11.71 1.49 -13.00
CA LYS A 127 12.83 1.46 -12.05
C LYS A 127 12.45 0.61 -10.85
N ILE A 128 13.19 -0.48 -10.67
CA ILE A 128 12.98 -1.39 -9.53
C ILE A 128 13.88 -0.96 -8.37
N ILE A 129 13.29 -0.83 -7.19
CA ILE A 129 14.00 -0.62 -5.93
C ILE A 129 13.74 -1.85 -5.07
N GLU A 130 14.78 -2.65 -4.88
CA GLU A 130 14.69 -3.93 -4.21
C GLU A 130 14.27 -3.80 -2.74
N HIS A 131 13.50 -4.78 -2.26
CA HIS A 131 13.08 -4.91 -0.88
C HIS A 131 12.33 -3.68 -0.31
N LYS A 132 11.58 -2.98 -1.18
CA LYS A 132 10.74 -1.83 -0.80
C LYS A 132 9.25 -2.06 -1.05
N GLY A 133 8.86 -3.29 -1.37
CA GLY A 133 7.45 -3.73 -1.45
C GLY A 133 6.88 -4.18 -0.11
N PHE A 134 5.77 -4.88 -0.17
CA PHE A 134 5.14 -5.52 0.99
C PHE A 134 6.00 -6.67 1.51
N MET A 135 5.89 -6.93 2.80
CA MET A 135 6.55 -8.06 3.44
C MET A 135 5.51 -9.04 3.96
N ARG A 136 5.63 -10.32 3.59
CA ARG A 136 4.80 -11.43 4.08
C ARG A 136 5.62 -12.71 4.15
N ASP A 137 5.47 -13.49 5.22
CA ASP A 137 6.11 -14.81 5.39
C ASP A 137 7.62 -14.81 5.05
N ASN A 138 8.34 -13.82 5.58
CA ASN A 138 9.78 -13.57 5.34
C ASN A 138 10.15 -13.26 3.88
N LYS A 139 9.17 -13.03 3.00
CA LYS A 139 9.39 -12.55 1.64
C LYS A 139 9.10 -11.05 1.58
N ILE A 140 9.94 -10.33 0.83
CA ILE A 140 9.79 -8.89 0.63
C ILE A 140 9.74 -8.64 -0.87
N GLY A 141 8.68 -7.95 -1.32
CA GLY A 141 8.56 -7.48 -2.70
C GLY A 141 9.40 -6.25 -2.98
N HIS A 142 9.29 -5.72 -4.17
CA HIS A 142 10.02 -4.56 -4.66
C HIS A 142 9.11 -3.33 -4.76
N LEU A 143 9.70 -2.13 -4.79
CA LEU A 143 9.01 -0.94 -5.25
C LEU A 143 9.35 -0.77 -6.74
N ILE A 144 8.33 -0.79 -7.57
CA ILE A 144 8.42 -0.59 -9.02
C ILE A 144 7.91 0.81 -9.34
N ILE A 145 8.79 1.67 -9.83
CA ILE A 145 8.44 3.01 -10.28
C ILE A 145 8.26 2.98 -11.78
N ILE A 146 7.04 3.28 -12.24
CA ILE A 146 6.70 3.35 -13.66
C ILE A 146 6.64 4.82 -14.07
N PHE A 147 7.46 5.22 -15.02
CA PHE A 147 7.49 6.59 -15.50
C PHE A 147 6.48 6.79 -16.63
N LYS A 148 5.66 7.81 -16.49
CA LYS A 148 4.78 8.28 -17.55
C LYS A 148 5.29 9.62 -18.05
N VAL A 149 5.77 9.64 -19.29
CA VAL A 149 6.25 10.88 -19.93
C VAL A 149 5.05 11.65 -20.48
N GLU A 150 4.87 12.87 -19.98
CA GLU A 150 3.80 13.74 -20.47
C GLU A 150 4.16 14.31 -21.84
N PRO A 151 3.23 14.26 -22.80
CA PRO A 151 3.48 14.83 -24.12
C PRO A 151 3.67 16.35 -24.00
N GLN A 152 4.61 16.88 -24.75
CA GLN A 152 4.90 18.32 -24.78
C GLN A 152 4.74 18.85 -26.21
N TYR A 153 4.00 19.93 -26.37
CA TYR A 153 3.96 20.68 -27.61
C TYR A 153 5.17 21.61 -27.68
N LEU A 154 5.92 21.52 -28.77
CA LEU A 154 7.09 22.35 -29.05
C LEU A 154 6.74 23.44 -30.06
N ASN A 155 7.18 24.66 -29.80
CA ASN A 155 7.06 25.75 -30.77
C ASN A 155 8.13 25.65 -31.86
N GLU A 156 7.97 26.41 -32.95
CA GLU A 156 8.88 26.37 -34.11
C GLU A 156 10.33 26.63 -33.76
N LYS A 157 10.59 27.55 -32.81
CA LYS A 157 11.95 27.85 -32.33
C LYS A 157 12.59 26.66 -31.64
N GLN A 158 11.82 25.99 -30.78
CA GLN A 158 12.28 24.78 -30.06
C GLN A 158 12.53 23.62 -31.02
N LEU A 159 11.65 23.42 -32.01
CA LEU A 159 11.81 22.42 -33.06
C LEU A 159 13.07 22.66 -33.87
N LYS A 160 13.32 23.93 -34.25
CA LYS A 160 14.52 24.30 -35.00
C LYS A 160 15.80 23.97 -34.23
N ILE A 161 15.87 24.33 -32.94
CA ILE A 161 17.01 24.01 -32.07
C ILE A 161 17.21 22.49 -31.94
N LEU A 162 16.13 21.74 -31.74
CA LEU A 162 16.21 20.29 -31.63
C LEU A 162 16.73 19.64 -32.91
N ASN A 163 16.29 20.10 -34.09
CA ASN A 163 16.77 19.59 -35.38
C ASN A 163 18.25 19.93 -35.67
N GLU A 164 18.80 20.98 -35.03
CA GLU A 164 20.20 21.35 -35.16
C GLU A 164 21.11 20.52 -34.22
N VAL A 165 20.56 19.96 -33.15
CA VAL A 165 21.31 19.28 -32.08
C VAL A 165 21.17 17.75 -32.14
N LEU A 166 20.07 17.22 -32.66
CA LEU A 166 19.81 15.79 -32.85
C LEU A 166 20.09 15.34 -34.27
#